data_33d56be0d220fa077f847540331f209c
#
_entry.id   33d56be0d220fa077f847540331f209c
#
_cell.length_a   1.000
_cell.length_b   1.000
_cell.length_c   1.000
_cell.angle_alpha   90.00
_cell.angle_beta   90.00
_cell.angle_gamma   90.00
#
_symmetry.space_group_name_H-M   'P 1'
#
loop_
_entity.id
_entity.type
_entity.pdbx_description
1 polymer ?
#
loop_
_entity_poly.entity_id
_entity_poly.type
_entity_poly.pdbx_seq_one_letter_code
_entity_poly.pdbx_strand_id
1 'polypeptide(L)'
;MSSLTGFDKEKMINDLHGVIYKIPNVNEPSLEEYVTADEYLSGNIREKLKIAKISTLIDLQYQDHVDALTKAMPQDLSASEIEVRLGATWIDSDIYEQFMFEILSTSGFAKQHIHITYSKFTDTWNVSNKNWDRGNAKAEKTYGTHRANAYRLIEDCLNLKGTKIFDYEYDDDGKKVAILNKKETMIAQQKQDSIKDAFKNWIWKDFDRREHLTQKYNELFNSTRPREYNGDHLEFPNMNTEITLRKHQKDAIAHILYGNNVLLAHVVGAGKTYEMTAACMELKRLGI
;
A
#
# COMPACT_ATOMS: atom_id res chain seq x y z
N MET A 1 -28.64 21.22 -11.76
CA MET A 1 -29.57 20.26 -12.42
C MET A 1 -31.02 20.71 -12.33
N SER A 2 -31.58 20.97 -11.14
CA SER A 2 -32.99 21.41 -11.00
C SER A 2 -33.32 22.62 -11.88
N SER A 3 -32.46 23.64 -11.95
CA SER A 3 -32.61 24.82 -12.81
C SER A 3 -32.57 24.52 -14.32
N LEU A 4 -31.95 23.41 -14.74
CA LEU A 4 -31.82 23.00 -16.14
C LEU A 4 -32.98 22.11 -16.59
N THR A 5 -33.50 21.28 -15.69
CA THR A 5 -34.53 20.28 -16.01
C THR A 5 -35.93 20.71 -15.63
N GLY A 6 -36.07 21.73 -14.76
CA GLY A 6 -37.35 22.17 -14.21
C GLY A 6 -37.99 21.21 -13.21
N PHE A 7 -37.31 20.11 -12.87
CA PHE A 7 -37.80 19.17 -11.86
C PHE A 7 -37.43 19.63 -10.43
N ASP A 8 -38.30 19.27 -9.49
CA ASP A 8 -38.02 19.48 -8.07
C ASP A 8 -36.78 18.69 -7.59
N LYS A 9 -36.02 19.28 -6.66
CA LYS A 9 -34.78 18.73 -6.16
C LYS A 9 -34.98 17.36 -5.49
N GLU A 10 -36.01 17.24 -4.65
CA GLU A 10 -36.31 16.00 -3.93
C GLU A 10 -36.67 14.86 -4.88
N LYS A 11 -37.52 15.19 -5.89
CA LYS A 11 -37.89 14.23 -6.93
C LYS A 11 -36.66 13.72 -7.68
N MET A 12 -35.75 14.62 -8.06
CA MET A 12 -34.53 14.23 -8.77
C MET A 12 -33.61 13.34 -7.93
N ILE A 13 -33.46 13.64 -6.63
CA ILE A 13 -32.66 12.81 -5.73
C ILE A 13 -33.27 11.41 -5.64
N ASN A 14 -34.59 11.29 -5.52
CA ASN A 14 -35.27 10.01 -5.46
C ASN A 14 -35.15 9.23 -6.79
N ASP A 15 -35.33 9.90 -7.93
CA ASP A 15 -35.23 9.28 -9.26
C ASP A 15 -33.80 8.81 -9.57
N LEU A 16 -32.78 9.45 -8.97
CA LEU A 16 -31.37 9.12 -9.12
C LEU A 16 -30.80 8.26 -7.96
N HIS A 17 -31.67 7.65 -7.16
CA HIS A 17 -31.27 6.77 -6.07
C HIS A 17 -30.37 5.64 -6.58
N GLY A 18 -29.21 5.42 -5.94
CA GLY A 18 -28.19 4.47 -6.37
C GLY A 18 -27.29 4.92 -7.53
N VAL A 19 -27.63 6.04 -8.20
CA VAL A 19 -26.81 6.67 -9.25
C VAL A 19 -25.96 7.81 -8.68
N ILE A 20 -26.52 8.53 -7.70
CA ILE A 20 -25.81 9.57 -6.95
C ILE A 20 -25.85 9.26 -5.46
N TYR A 21 -24.82 9.71 -4.75
CA TYR A 21 -24.70 9.57 -3.31
C TYR A 21 -24.41 10.93 -2.68
N LYS A 22 -25.07 11.24 -1.56
CA LYS A 22 -24.78 12.40 -0.74
C LYS A 22 -23.50 12.14 0.07
N ILE A 23 -22.52 13.03 -0.04
CA ILE A 23 -21.30 12.89 0.78
C ILE A 23 -21.64 13.15 2.25
N PRO A 24 -21.36 12.20 3.16
CA PRO A 24 -21.52 12.44 4.58
C PRO A 24 -20.51 13.51 5.04
N ASN A 25 -21.00 14.70 5.39
CA ASN A 25 -20.17 15.74 5.95
C ASN A 25 -20.43 15.84 7.46
N VAL A 26 -19.54 15.26 8.26
CA VAL A 26 -19.66 15.22 9.72
C VAL A 26 -19.44 16.62 10.34
N ASN A 27 -18.62 17.46 9.69
CA ASN A 27 -18.26 18.79 10.21
C ASN A 27 -19.29 19.87 9.82
N GLU A 28 -19.86 19.75 8.63
CA GLU A 28 -20.87 20.70 8.13
C GLU A 28 -22.09 19.95 7.54
N PRO A 29 -23.00 19.43 8.39
CA PRO A 29 -24.15 18.63 7.95
C PRO A 29 -25.10 19.38 7.00
N SER A 30 -25.08 20.72 7.01
CA SER A 30 -25.87 21.58 6.13
C SER A 30 -25.34 21.65 4.69
N LEU A 31 -24.09 21.27 4.45
CA LEU A 31 -23.50 21.23 3.12
C LEU A 31 -23.93 19.94 2.41
N GLU A 32 -24.82 20.08 1.44
CA GLU A 32 -25.29 18.97 0.63
C GLU A 32 -24.49 18.87 -0.66
N GLU A 33 -23.56 17.96 -0.68
CA GLU A 33 -22.77 17.62 -1.85
C GLU A 33 -23.14 16.22 -2.34
N TYR A 34 -23.39 16.07 -3.64
CA TYR A 34 -23.74 14.82 -4.29
C TYR A 34 -22.69 14.48 -5.34
N VAL A 35 -22.26 13.23 -5.36
CA VAL A 35 -21.35 12.68 -6.34
C VAL A 35 -21.96 11.46 -7.02
N THR A 36 -21.46 11.10 -8.19
CA THR A 36 -21.92 9.90 -8.91
C THR A 36 -21.49 8.63 -8.16
N ALA A 37 -22.21 7.53 -8.40
CA ALA A 37 -21.90 6.23 -7.82
C ALA A 37 -20.46 5.79 -8.14
N ASP A 38 -19.99 5.99 -9.38
CA ASP A 38 -18.64 5.63 -9.82
C ASP A 38 -17.56 6.36 -9.03
N GLU A 39 -17.83 7.61 -8.65
CA GLU A 39 -16.92 8.41 -7.83
C GLU A 39 -17.03 8.05 -6.35
N TYR A 40 -18.27 7.89 -5.85
CA TYR A 40 -18.48 7.55 -4.45
C TYR A 40 -17.91 6.17 -4.09
N LEU A 41 -18.14 5.18 -4.95
CA LEU A 41 -17.71 3.77 -4.77
C LEU A 41 -16.28 3.50 -5.26
N SER A 42 -15.45 4.53 -5.35
CA SER A 42 -14.02 4.46 -5.69
C SER A 42 -13.16 5.18 -4.64
N GLY A 43 -11.84 5.11 -4.79
CA GLY A 43 -10.90 5.65 -3.81
C GLY A 43 -10.84 4.79 -2.54
N ASN A 44 -10.60 5.40 -1.38
CA ASN A 44 -10.48 4.67 -0.11
C ASN A 44 -11.85 4.22 0.41
N ILE A 45 -12.29 3.03 -0.02
CA ILE A 45 -13.60 2.46 0.33
C ILE A 45 -13.71 2.17 1.83
N ARG A 46 -12.62 1.72 2.48
CA ARG A 46 -12.64 1.40 3.92
C ARG A 46 -12.88 2.63 4.78
N GLU A 47 -12.25 3.73 4.45
CA GLU A 47 -12.45 5.01 5.14
C GLU A 47 -13.86 5.54 4.92
N LYS A 48 -14.34 5.54 3.66
CA LYS A 48 -15.72 5.94 3.33
C LYS A 48 -16.74 5.09 4.08
N LEU A 49 -16.51 3.77 4.19
CA LEU A 49 -17.39 2.88 4.94
C LEU A 49 -17.38 3.19 6.45
N LYS A 50 -16.22 3.51 7.04
CA LYS A 50 -16.15 3.95 8.46
C LYS A 50 -16.98 5.22 8.67
N ILE A 51 -16.84 6.21 7.78
CA ILE A 51 -17.61 7.46 7.85
C ILE A 51 -19.12 7.19 7.66
N ALA A 52 -19.51 6.38 6.67
CA ALA A 52 -20.91 6.04 6.43
C ALA A 52 -21.56 5.34 7.63
N LYS A 53 -20.86 4.39 8.28
CA LYS A 53 -21.33 3.73 9.51
C LYS A 53 -21.53 4.72 10.67
N ILE A 54 -20.64 5.69 10.85
CA ILE A 54 -20.79 6.74 11.86
C ILE A 54 -22.01 7.62 11.51
N SER A 55 -22.17 7.99 10.25
CA SER A 55 -23.28 8.82 9.79
C SER A 55 -24.64 8.12 9.94
N THR A 56 -24.68 6.79 9.81
CA THR A 56 -25.92 6.00 10.04
C THR A 56 -26.42 6.12 11.50
N LEU A 57 -25.54 6.36 12.47
CA LEU A 57 -25.95 6.59 13.86
C LEU A 57 -26.70 7.92 14.05
N ILE A 58 -26.50 8.86 13.12
CA ILE A 58 -27.14 10.19 13.14
C ILE A 58 -28.38 10.18 12.26
N ASP A 59 -28.27 9.56 11.07
CA ASP A 59 -29.33 9.54 10.06
C ASP A 59 -29.34 8.19 9.31
N LEU A 60 -30.46 7.47 9.42
CA LEU A 60 -30.65 6.14 8.84
C LEU A 60 -30.62 6.12 7.31
N GLN A 61 -30.78 7.27 6.63
CA GLN A 61 -30.65 7.34 5.17
C GLN A 61 -29.27 6.88 4.66
N TYR A 62 -28.24 6.93 5.52
CA TYR A 62 -26.90 6.46 5.16
C TYR A 62 -26.75 4.92 5.20
N GLN A 63 -27.80 4.16 5.51
CA GLN A 63 -27.75 2.69 5.46
C GLN A 63 -27.46 2.19 4.04
N ASP A 64 -28.07 2.79 3.04
CA ASP A 64 -27.82 2.44 1.62
C ASP A 64 -26.37 2.70 1.20
N HIS A 65 -25.72 3.72 1.79
CA HIS A 65 -24.30 3.99 1.59
C HIS A 65 -23.42 2.87 2.18
N VAL A 66 -23.75 2.39 3.38
CA VAL A 66 -23.06 1.28 4.03
C VAL A 66 -23.18 0.02 3.18
N ASP A 67 -24.37 -0.28 2.66
CA ASP A 67 -24.62 -1.47 1.86
C ASP A 67 -23.87 -1.40 0.51
N ALA A 68 -23.90 -0.24 -0.16
CA ALA A 68 -23.20 -0.02 -1.42
C ALA A 68 -21.67 -0.09 -1.26
N LEU A 69 -21.12 0.57 -0.24
CA LEU A 69 -19.67 0.53 0.06
C LEU A 69 -19.19 -0.86 0.49
N THR A 70 -20.03 -1.60 1.22
CA THR A 70 -19.71 -2.99 1.60
C THR A 70 -19.62 -3.89 0.37
N LYS A 71 -20.52 -3.72 -0.61
CA LYS A 71 -20.45 -4.46 -1.89
C LYS A 71 -19.27 -4.04 -2.75
N ALA A 72 -18.86 -2.76 -2.67
CA ALA A 72 -17.75 -2.21 -3.44
C ALA A 72 -16.38 -2.49 -2.79
N MET A 73 -16.34 -3.03 -1.57
CA MET A 73 -15.10 -3.25 -0.83
C MET A 73 -14.21 -4.28 -1.54
N PRO A 74 -12.91 -4.00 -1.71
CA PRO A 74 -11.96 -4.99 -2.19
C PRO A 74 -11.95 -6.23 -1.28
N GLN A 75 -11.86 -7.41 -1.87
CA GLN A 75 -11.73 -8.66 -1.12
C GLN A 75 -10.43 -8.64 -0.32
N ASP A 76 -10.49 -9.05 0.94
CA ASP A 76 -9.32 -9.12 1.80
C ASP A 76 -8.33 -10.16 1.29
N LEU A 77 -7.07 -9.75 1.22
CA LEU A 77 -5.96 -10.65 0.94
C LEU A 77 -5.70 -11.53 2.17
N SER A 78 -5.51 -12.80 1.93
CA SER A 78 -5.09 -13.76 2.95
C SER A 78 -3.59 -13.65 3.25
N ALA A 79 -3.13 -14.19 4.37
CA ALA A 79 -1.71 -14.21 4.73
C ALA A 79 -0.80 -14.86 3.67
N SER A 80 -1.34 -15.82 2.89
CA SER A 80 -0.59 -16.48 1.81
C SER A 80 -0.41 -15.61 0.57
N GLU A 81 -1.22 -14.58 0.40
CA GLU A 81 -1.18 -13.63 -0.73
C GLU A 81 -0.36 -12.38 -0.40
N ILE A 82 -0.04 -12.18 0.89
CA ILE A 82 0.71 -11.02 1.35
C ILE A 82 2.21 -11.35 1.36
N GLU A 83 2.96 -10.72 0.48
CA GLU A 83 4.42 -10.83 0.50
C GLU A 83 5.01 -9.95 1.61
N VAL A 84 5.75 -10.59 2.52
CA VAL A 84 6.38 -9.92 3.65
C VAL A 84 7.89 -10.07 3.59
N ARG A 85 8.59 -8.96 3.80
CA ARG A 85 10.05 -8.93 3.91
C ARG A 85 10.48 -8.31 5.24
N LEU A 86 11.62 -8.76 5.73
CA LEU A 86 12.27 -8.19 6.90
C LEU A 86 12.63 -6.71 6.62
N GLY A 87 12.22 -5.80 7.52
CA GLY A 87 12.41 -4.35 7.36
C GLY A 87 11.23 -3.60 6.73
N ALA A 88 10.11 -4.26 6.44
CA ALA A 88 8.90 -3.58 6.00
C ALA A 88 8.40 -2.61 7.09
N THR A 89 8.24 -1.33 6.75
CA THR A 89 7.94 -0.25 7.72
C THR A 89 6.51 -0.26 8.25
N TRP A 90 5.61 -1.03 7.64
CA TRP A 90 4.24 -1.21 8.11
C TRP A 90 4.11 -2.23 9.26
N ILE A 91 5.14 -3.06 9.49
CA ILE A 91 5.23 -4.00 10.60
C ILE A 91 5.84 -3.29 11.81
N ASP A 92 5.22 -3.48 12.97
CA ASP A 92 5.64 -2.82 14.20
C ASP A 92 6.97 -3.38 14.71
N SER A 93 7.75 -2.55 15.40
CA SER A 93 9.08 -2.90 15.91
C SER A 93 9.06 -4.05 16.93
N ASP A 94 7.99 -4.15 17.72
CA ASP A 94 7.79 -5.21 18.70
C ASP A 94 7.69 -6.61 18.07
N ILE A 95 7.11 -6.71 16.87
CA ILE A 95 7.06 -7.96 16.10
C ILE A 95 8.47 -8.38 15.64
N TYR A 96 9.29 -7.43 15.23
CA TYR A 96 10.69 -7.69 14.89
C TYR A 96 11.52 -8.06 16.14
N GLU A 97 11.24 -7.46 17.30
CA GLU A 97 11.85 -7.84 18.56
C GLU A 97 11.48 -9.27 18.96
N GLN A 98 10.21 -9.64 18.88
CA GLN A 98 9.74 -11.01 19.14
C GLN A 98 10.45 -12.01 18.22
N PHE A 99 10.50 -11.74 16.92
CA PHE A 99 11.24 -12.58 15.97
C PHE A 99 12.69 -12.75 16.38
N MET A 100 13.40 -11.64 16.60
CA MET A 100 14.80 -11.63 16.99
C MET A 100 15.05 -12.45 18.26
N PHE A 101 14.22 -12.25 19.29
CA PHE A 101 14.36 -12.95 20.57
C PHE A 101 14.07 -14.44 20.46
N GLU A 102 13.09 -14.84 19.65
CA GLU A 102 12.76 -16.24 19.47
C GLU A 102 13.82 -17.00 18.69
N ILE A 103 14.27 -16.50 17.52
CA ILE A 103 15.26 -17.22 16.70
C ILE A 103 16.60 -17.31 17.39
N LEU A 104 16.99 -16.26 18.13
CA LEU A 104 18.27 -16.23 18.86
C LEU A 104 18.18 -16.89 20.23
N SER A 105 16.98 -17.21 20.72
CA SER A 105 16.75 -17.65 22.10
C SER A 105 17.40 -16.71 23.12
N THR A 106 17.19 -15.40 22.91
CA THR A 106 17.77 -14.32 23.72
C THR A 106 17.44 -14.51 25.19
N SER A 107 18.40 -14.34 26.08
CA SER A 107 18.22 -14.48 27.53
C SER A 107 17.23 -13.44 28.07
N GLY A 108 16.52 -13.78 29.15
CA GLY A 108 15.53 -12.88 29.77
C GLY A 108 16.13 -11.55 30.21
N PHE A 109 17.39 -11.55 30.67
CA PHE A 109 18.12 -10.34 31.01
C PHE A 109 18.41 -9.48 29.77
N ALA A 110 18.88 -10.08 28.70
CA ALA A 110 19.22 -9.36 27.48
C ALA A 110 17.96 -8.77 26.79
N LYS A 111 16.81 -9.44 26.86
CA LYS A 111 15.53 -8.95 26.33
C LYS A 111 15.10 -7.60 26.93
N GLN A 112 15.48 -7.32 28.18
CA GLN A 112 15.15 -6.05 28.84
C GLN A 112 15.99 -4.85 28.35
N HIS A 113 17.05 -5.11 27.61
CA HIS A 113 18.02 -4.09 27.23
C HIS A 113 18.20 -3.94 25.72
N ILE A 114 17.90 -5.00 24.96
CA ILE A 114 18.03 -4.98 23.50
C ILE A 114 16.67 -4.61 22.91
N HIS A 115 16.61 -3.51 22.17
CA HIS A 115 15.37 -3.03 21.54
C HIS A 115 15.59 -2.73 20.07
N ILE A 116 14.51 -2.88 19.30
CA ILE A 116 14.43 -2.47 17.89
C ILE A 116 13.62 -1.20 17.80
N THR A 117 14.17 -0.16 17.22
CA THR A 117 13.50 1.12 17.02
C THR A 117 13.58 1.54 15.56
N TYR A 118 12.51 2.17 15.07
CA TYR A 118 12.46 2.76 13.73
C TYR A 118 12.39 4.28 13.83
N SER A 119 13.31 4.95 13.17
CA SER A 119 13.31 6.40 13.06
C SER A 119 12.66 6.82 11.75
N LYS A 120 11.48 7.42 11.82
CA LYS A 120 10.78 7.98 10.64
C LYS A 120 11.53 9.14 10.00
N PHE A 121 12.43 9.80 10.75
CA PHE A 121 13.18 10.95 10.26
C PHE A 121 14.35 10.53 9.36
N THR A 122 15.05 9.46 9.73
CA THR A 122 16.20 8.94 8.98
C THR A 122 15.86 7.73 8.11
N ASP A 123 14.61 7.24 8.20
CA ASP A 123 14.13 6.01 7.53
C ASP A 123 15.02 4.80 7.82
N THR A 124 15.43 4.67 9.09
CA THR A 124 16.36 3.62 9.52
C THR A 124 15.91 2.86 10.76
N TRP A 125 16.18 1.57 10.75
CA TRP A 125 16.04 0.68 11.88
C TRP A 125 17.35 0.66 12.70
N ASN A 126 17.22 0.62 14.01
CA ASN A 126 18.35 0.50 14.92
C ASN A 126 18.07 -0.59 15.96
N VAL A 127 19.06 -1.46 16.17
CA VAL A 127 19.07 -2.45 17.25
C VAL A 127 20.00 -1.94 18.33
N SER A 128 19.46 -1.59 19.50
CA SER A 128 20.26 -1.11 20.63
C SER A 128 21.00 -2.25 21.33
N ASN A 129 22.08 -1.92 22.04
CA ASN A 129 22.75 -2.81 22.99
C ASN A 129 23.11 -4.23 22.46
N LYS A 130 23.48 -4.35 21.20
CA LYS A 130 23.77 -5.62 20.46
C LYS A 130 24.76 -6.56 21.16
N ASN A 131 25.53 -6.07 22.12
CA ASN A 131 26.56 -6.81 22.83
C ASN A 131 26.11 -7.33 24.20
N TRP A 132 24.87 -7.11 24.61
CA TRP A 132 24.38 -7.53 25.93
C TRP A 132 24.10 -9.04 26.03
N ASP A 133 23.99 -9.74 24.91
CA ASP A 133 23.79 -11.19 24.85
C ASP A 133 25.08 -11.93 24.37
N ARG A 134 26.23 -11.50 24.89
CA ARG A 134 27.52 -12.15 24.58
C ARG A 134 27.54 -13.59 25.05
N GLY A 135 28.14 -14.48 24.25
CA GLY A 135 28.19 -15.92 24.53
C GLY A 135 26.95 -16.68 24.07
N ASN A 136 25.97 -16.01 23.47
CA ASN A 136 24.84 -16.67 22.86
C ASN A 136 25.28 -17.38 21.56
N ALA A 137 25.33 -18.72 21.60
CA ALA A 137 25.82 -19.54 20.48
C ALA A 137 24.96 -19.35 19.20
N LYS A 138 23.67 -19.08 19.34
CA LYS A 138 22.79 -18.79 18.18
C LYS A 138 23.15 -17.45 17.55
N ALA A 139 23.40 -16.42 18.37
CA ALA A 139 23.73 -15.09 17.89
C ALA A 139 25.17 -15.02 17.30
N GLU A 140 26.10 -15.83 17.79
CA GLU A 140 27.52 -15.77 17.37
C GLU A 140 27.88 -16.79 16.28
N LYS A 141 27.18 -17.96 16.22
CA LYS A 141 27.55 -19.06 15.32
C LYS A 141 26.41 -19.46 14.36
N THR A 142 25.18 -19.63 14.85
CA THR A 142 24.09 -20.13 14.02
C THR A 142 23.64 -19.06 13.01
N TYR A 143 23.26 -17.89 13.49
CA TYR A 143 22.78 -16.75 12.69
C TYR A 143 23.78 -15.60 12.57
N GLY A 144 24.94 -15.71 13.23
CA GLY A 144 26.03 -14.76 13.17
C GLY A 144 27.34 -15.38 12.76
N THR A 145 28.37 -14.54 12.74
CA THR A 145 29.75 -14.90 12.55
C THR A 145 30.60 -14.28 13.69
N HIS A 146 31.82 -14.70 13.86
CA HIS A 146 32.75 -14.10 14.86
C HIS A 146 33.05 -12.61 14.58
N ARG A 147 32.82 -12.12 13.32
CA ARG A 147 33.07 -10.75 12.88
C ARG A 147 31.79 -9.90 12.89
N ALA A 148 30.62 -10.54 12.79
CA ALA A 148 29.30 -9.88 12.80
C ALA A 148 28.29 -10.79 13.51
N ASN A 149 27.88 -10.41 14.71
CA ASN A 149 26.86 -11.15 15.43
C ASN A 149 25.48 -11.00 14.76
N ALA A 150 24.54 -11.89 15.09
CA ALA A 150 23.21 -11.90 14.47
C ALA A 150 22.42 -10.60 14.72
N TYR A 151 22.60 -9.92 15.85
CA TYR A 151 21.93 -8.63 16.13
C TYR A 151 22.32 -7.55 15.12
N ARG A 152 23.60 -7.50 14.74
CA ARG A 152 24.07 -6.62 13.66
C ARG A 152 23.52 -7.04 12.31
N LEU A 153 23.55 -8.36 12.01
CA LEU A 153 23.04 -8.86 10.73
C LEU A 153 21.54 -8.62 10.57
N ILE A 154 20.75 -8.74 11.66
CA ILE A 154 19.32 -8.41 11.67
C ILE A 154 19.13 -6.92 11.39
N GLU A 155 19.89 -6.03 12.03
CA GLU A 155 19.81 -4.59 11.76
C GLU A 155 20.13 -4.25 10.30
N ASP A 156 21.20 -4.87 9.76
CA ASP A 156 21.54 -4.70 8.34
C ASP A 156 20.40 -5.21 7.42
N CYS A 157 19.76 -6.35 7.77
CA CYS A 157 18.60 -6.87 7.04
C CYS A 157 17.39 -5.94 7.11
N LEU A 158 17.07 -5.41 8.29
CA LEU A 158 15.98 -4.44 8.48
C LEU A 158 16.19 -3.19 7.63
N ASN A 159 17.43 -2.75 7.49
CA ASN A 159 17.83 -1.60 6.65
C ASN A 159 18.11 -1.97 5.19
N LEU A 160 17.80 -3.19 4.75
CA LEU A 160 18.04 -3.68 3.39
C LEU A 160 19.51 -3.58 2.95
N LYS A 161 20.44 -3.66 3.89
CA LYS A 161 21.88 -3.57 3.65
C LYS A 161 22.52 -4.94 3.59
N GLY A 162 23.33 -5.19 2.57
CA GLY A 162 24.23 -6.34 2.54
C GLY A 162 25.44 -6.08 3.46
N THR A 163 25.64 -6.93 4.47
CA THR A 163 26.79 -6.79 5.38
C THR A 163 28.09 -6.95 4.62
N LYS A 164 29.04 -6.04 4.87
CA LYS A 164 30.41 -6.08 4.35
C LYS A 164 31.38 -6.18 5.50
N ILE A 165 32.38 -7.08 5.39
CA ILE A 165 33.41 -7.28 6.36
C ILE A 165 34.74 -6.80 5.79
N PHE A 166 35.42 -5.94 6.54
CA PHE A 166 36.67 -5.34 6.11
C PHE A 166 37.82 -5.79 7.03
N ASP A 167 38.97 -6.14 6.45
CA ASP A 167 40.25 -6.20 7.11
C ASP A 167 40.93 -4.84 7.00
N TYR A 168 41.85 -4.57 7.90
CA TYR A 168 42.55 -3.30 7.92
C TYR A 168 44.07 -3.59 7.84
N GLU A 169 44.69 -2.99 6.83
CA GLU A 169 46.12 -3.01 6.63
C GLU A 169 46.70 -1.59 6.72
N TYR A 170 47.98 -1.47 6.94
CA TYR A 170 48.63 -0.17 6.89
C TYR A 170 49.39 -0.10 5.58
N ASP A 171 49.24 1.03 4.86
CA ASP A 171 49.98 1.33 3.65
C ASP A 171 51.43 1.76 3.99
N ASP A 172 52.25 1.98 2.96
CA ASP A 172 53.66 2.38 3.11
C ASP A 172 53.85 3.72 3.87
N ASP A 173 52.80 4.57 3.89
CA ASP A 173 52.75 5.82 4.62
C ASP A 173 52.22 5.66 6.06
N GLY A 174 51.94 4.42 6.51
CA GLY A 174 51.44 4.12 7.86
C GLY A 174 49.95 4.45 8.03
N LYS A 175 49.21 4.70 6.96
CA LYS A 175 47.77 5.02 6.98
C LYS A 175 46.95 3.73 6.94
N LYS A 176 45.97 3.63 7.79
CA LYS A 176 45.04 2.49 7.89
C LYS A 176 44.10 2.45 6.68
N VAL A 177 44.18 1.38 5.88
CA VAL A 177 43.35 1.13 4.68
C VAL A 177 42.41 -0.05 4.95
N ALA A 178 41.14 0.12 4.59
CA ALA A 178 40.13 -0.92 4.72
C ALA A 178 40.07 -1.77 3.45
N ILE A 179 40.34 -3.05 3.56
CA ILE A 179 40.31 -4.03 2.45
C ILE A 179 39.11 -4.95 2.66
N LEU A 180 38.26 -5.07 1.63
CA LEU A 180 37.09 -5.96 1.68
C LEU A 180 37.49 -7.42 1.78
N ASN A 181 37.16 -8.08 2.90
CA ASN A 181 37.31 -9.51 3.04
C ASN A 181 36.13 -10.23 2.36
N LYS A 182 36.33 -10.65 1.11
CA LYS A 182 35.30 -11.29 0.28
C LYS A 182 34.73 -12.56 0.91
N LYS A 183 35.61 -13.41 1.54
CA LYS A 183 35.19 -14.67 2.16
C LYS A 183 34.26 -14.43 3.35
N GLU A 184 34.68 -13.60 4.29
CA GLU A 184 33.93 -13.28 5.50
C GLU A 184 32.61 -12.52 5.13
N THR A 185 32.65 -11.64 4.13
CA THR A 185 31.48 -10.96 3.60
C THR A 185 30.46 -11.97 3.04
N MET A 186 30.89 -12.95 2.26
CA MET A 186 30.01 -13.98 1.71
C MET A 186 29.37 -14.83 2.82
N ILE A 187 30.15 -15.23 3.85
CA ILE A 187 29.61 -15.97 4.99
C ILE A 187 28.56 -15.13 5.74
N ALA A 188 28.85 -13.84 5.98
CA ALA A 188 27.89 -12.94 6.63
C ALA A 188 26.59 -12.80 5.83
N GLN A 189 26.67 -12.66 4.51
CA GLN A 189 25.51 -12.58 3.61
C GLN A 189 24.70 -13.88 3.60
N GLN A 190 25.33 -15.05 3.62
CA GLN A 190 24.62 -16.34 3.77
C GLN A 190 23.85 -16.42 5.10
N LYS A 191 24.41 -15.86 6.19
CA LYS A 191 23.69 -15.76 7.47
C LYS A 191 22.51 -14.79 7.38
N GLN A 192 22.66 -13.67 6.67
CA GLN A 192 21.54 -12.76 6.42
C GLN A 192 20.41 -13.44 5.64
N ASP A 193 20.72 -14.25 4.65
CA ASP A 193 19.71 -14.99 3.90
C ASP A 193 19.00 -16.02 4.77
N SER A 194 19.75 -16.74 5.62
CA SER A 194 19.18 -17.65 6.62
C SER A 194 18.25 -16.93 7.61
N ILE A 195 18.56 -15.70 8.01
CA ILE A 195 17.71 -14.87 8.87
C ILE A 195 16.42 -14.46 8.13
N LYS A 196 16.53 -14.04 6.87
CA LYS A 196 15.36 -13.68 6.04
C LYS A 196 14.42 -14.87 5.83
N ASP A 197 14.96 -16.04 5.56
CA ASP A 197 14.16 -17.27 5.39
C ASP A 197 13.51 -17.69 6.71
N ALA A 198 14.24 -17.57 7.83
CA ALA A 198 13.67 -17.80 9.15
C ALA A 198 12.49 -16.84 9.44
N PHE A 199 12.60 -15.57 9.06
CA PHE A 199 11.52 -14.58 9.21
C PHE A 199 10.28 -14.94 8.38
N LYS A 200 10.46 -15.26 7.10
CA LYS A 200 9.36 -15.67 6.21
C LYS A 200 8.60 -16.87 6.78
N ASN A 201 9.33 -17.83 7.35
CA ASN A 201 8.73 -19.02 7.95
C ASN A 201 8.09 -18.77 9.32
N TRP A 202 8.50 -17.72 10.03
CA TRP A 202 8.04 -17.41 11.38
C TRP A 202 6.82 -16.49 11.42
N ILE A 203 6.77 -15.49 10.55
CA ILE A 203 5.84 -14.36 10.64
C ILE A 203 4.37 -14.79 10.66
N TRP A 204 4.01 -15.83 9.91
CA TRP A 204 2.64 -16.32 9.75
C TRP A 204 2.28 -17.54 10.63
N LYS A 205 3.21 -18.04 11.47
CA LYS A 205 2.97 -19.25 12.29
C LYS A 205 1.97 -19.03 13.42
N ASP A 206 2.11 -17.94 14.12
CA ASP A 206 1.23 -17.57 15.23
C ASP A 206 -0.10 -17.04 14.69
N PHE A 207 -1.21 -17.50 15.29
CA PHE A 207 -2.55 -17.15 14.82
C PHE A 207 -2.86 -15.67 15.03
N ASP A 208 -2.65 -15.15 16.24
CA ASP A 208 -3.02 -13.78 16.62
C ASP A 208 -2.18 -12.76 15.82
N ARG A 209 -0.89 -13.02 15.68
CA ARG A 209 0.01 -12.21 14.86
C ARG A 209 -0.39 -12.23 13.39
N ARG A 210 -0.75 -13.40 12.85
CA ARG A 210 -1.22 -13.55 11.47
C ARG A 210 -2.48 -12.73 11.22
N GLU A 211 -3.50 -12.87 12.08
CA GLU A 211 -4.75 -12.11 11.96
C GLU A 211 -4.48 -10.60 12.04
N HIS A 212 -3.72 -10.17 13.05
CA HIS A 212 -3.38 -8.76 13.23
C HIS A 212 -2.66 -8.17 12.00
N LEU A 213 -1.62 -8.85 11.49
CA LEU A 213 -0.87 -8.36 10.33
C LEU A 213 -1.68 -8.40 9.03
N THR A 214 -2.50 -9.42 8.84
CA THR A 214 -3.39 -9.52 7.67
C THR A 214 -4.39 -8.38 7.67
N GLN A 215 -5.04 -8.11 8.79
CA GLN A 215 -5.96 -6.99 8.93
C GLN A 215 -5.25 -5.65 8.66
N LYS A 216 -4.12 -5.42 9.32
CA LYS A 216 -3.32 -4.18 9.17
C LYS A 216 -2.90 -3.96 7.71
N TYR A 217 -2.45 -5.01 7.03
CA TYR A 217 -2.07 -4.93 5.61
C TYR A 217 -3.24 -4.54 4.73
N ASN A 218 -4.39 -5.20 4.89
CA ASN A 218 -5.59 -4.90 4.13
C ASN A 218 -6.10 -3.47 4.40
N GLU A 219 -6.01 -2.99 5.63
CA GLU A 219 -6.39 -1.61 5.96
C GLU A 219 -5.47 -0.57 5.31
N LEU A 220 -4.16 -0.83 5.24
CA LEU A 220 -3.18 0.10 4.71
C LEU A 220 -3.06 0.07 3.18
N PHE A 221 -3.07 -1.13 2.57
CA PHE A 221 -2.69 -1.33 1.17
C PHE A 221 -3.80 -1.89 0.28
N ASN A 222 -4.85 -2.46 0.86
CA ASN A 222 -6.00 -3.01 0.14
C ASN A 222 -7.28 -2.24 0.49
N SER A 223 -7.20 -0.92 0.58
CA SER A 223 -8.31 -0.05 0.96
C SER A 223 -8.91 0.70 -0.23
N THR A 224 -8.19 0.73 -1.35
CA THR A 224 -8.52 1.59 -2.49
C THR A 224 -9.07 0.78 -3.65
N ARG A 225 -10.23 1.21 -4.15
CA ARG A 225 -10.80 0.74 -5.41
C ARG A 225 -10.58 1.81 -6.49
N PRO A 226 -9.98 1.48 -7.65
CA PRO A 226 -9.88 2.43 -8.75
C PRO A 226 -11.28 2.81 -9.25
N ARG A 227 -11.44 4.07 -9.69
CA ARG A 227 -12.66 4.52 -10.35
C ARG A 227 -12.75 3.84 -11.72
N GLU A 228 -13.89 3.24 -11.98
CA GLU A 228 -14.22 2.68 -13.29
C GLU A 228 -14.97 3.72 -14.11
N TYR A 229 -14.64 3.83 -15.37
CA TYR A 229 -15.29 4.75 -16.30
C TYR A 229 -16.01 3.93 -17.37
N ASN A 230 -17.30 4.17 -17.54
CA ASN A 230 -18.12 3.55 -18.58
C ASN A 230 -18.46 4.58 -19.64
N GLY A 231 -17.98 4.37 -20.87
CA GLY A 231 -18.22 5.23 -22.01
C GLY A 231 -19.37 4.78 -22.91
N ASP A 232 -20.18 3.79 -22.52
CA ASP A 232 -21.25 3.24 -23.36
C ASP A 232 -22.30 4.29 -23.75
N HIS A 233 -22.56 5.28 -22.88
CA HIS A 233 -23.50 6.38 -23.10
C HIS A 233 -22.96 7.48 -24.02
N LEU A 234 -21.67 7.46 -24.37
CA LEU A 234 -21.07 8.49 -25.19
C LEU A 234 -21.48 8.33 -26.66
N GLU A 235 -22.03 9.41 -27.20
CA GLU A 235 -22.35 9.58 -28.61
C GLU A 235 -21.37 10.59 -29.24
N PHE A 236 -20.93 10.32 -30.46
CA PHE A 236 -19.94 11.14 -31.17
C PHE A 236 -20.55 11.69 -32.47
N PRO A 237 -21.48 12.69 -32.41
CA PRO A 237 -22.29 13.09 -33.54
C PRO A 237 -21.47 13.67 -34.70
N ASN A 238 -20.28 14.13 -34.46
CA ASN A 238 -19.41 14.73 -35.49
C ASN A 238 -18.27 13.80 -35.94
N MET A 239 -18.31 12.53 -35.55
CA MET A 239 -17.30 11.56 -35.96
C MET A 239 -17.66 10.94 -37.32
N ASN A 240 -16.65 10.54 -38.09
CA ASN A 240 -16.87 9.80 -39.34
C ASN A 240 -17.64 8.49 -39.05
N THR A 241 -18.77 8.30 -39.72
CA THR A 241 -19.66 7.15 -39.53
C THR A 241 -19.07 5.81 -39.92
N GLU A 242 -18.00 5.80 -40.69
CA GLU A 242 -17.24 4.58 -41.06
C GLU A 242 -16.37 4.07 -39.90
N ILE A 243 -16.14 4.90 -38.86
CA ILE A 243 -15.30 4.56 -37.71
C ILE A 243 -16.20 4.20 -36.52
N THR A 244 -16.03 2.98 -36.00
CA THR A 244 -16.70 2.52 -34.80
C THR A 244 -15.68 2.38 -33.66
N LEU A 245 -15.87 3.14 -32.59
CA LEU A 245 -15.05 3.03 -31.38
C LEU A 245 -15.35 1.76 -30.61
N ARG A 246 -14.32 1.06 -30.19
CA ARG A 246 -14.44 -0.13 -29.33
C ARG A 246 -14.76 0.28 -27.89
N LYS A 247 -15.30 -0.65 -27.11
CA LYS A 247 -15.68 -0.39 -25.70
C LYS A 247 -14.52 0.25 -24.89
N HIS A 248 -13.31 -0.33 -24.91
CA HIS A 248 -12.17 0.23 -24.16
C HIS A 248 -11.79 1.65 -24.62
N GLN A 249 -12.03 2.00 -25.90
CA GLN A 249 -11.76 3.34 -26.41
C GLN A 249 -12.81 4.33 -25.88
N LYS A 250 -14.09 3.95 -25.86
CA LYS A 250 -15.16 4.76 -25.24
C LYS A 250 -14.93 4.95 -23.75
N ASP A 251 -14.51 3.89 -23.02
CA ASP A 251 -14.20 3.96 -21.61
C ASP A 251 -12.99 4.88 -21.33
N ALA A 252 -11.97 4.85 -22.17
CA ALA A 252 -10.83 5.78 -22.11
C ALA A 252 -11.25 7.23 -22.37
N ILE A 253 -12.14 7.46 -23.34
CA ILE A 253 -12.70 8.81 -23.61
C ILE A 253 -13.51 9.30 -22.40
N ALA A 254 -14.36 8.46 -21.81
CA ALA A 254 -15.08 8.79 -20.58
C ALA A 254 -14.11 9.14 -19.44
N HIS A 255 -13.01 8.40 -19.30
CA HIS A 255 -11.97 8.70 -18.33
C HIS A 255 -11.34 10.09 -18.56
N ILE A 256 -11.08 10.47 -19.81
CA ILE A 256 -10.55 11.80 -20.16
C ILE A 256 -11.59 12.90 -19.85
N LEU A 257 -12.86 12.67 -20.18
CA LEU A 257 -13.92 13.67 -20.01
C LEU A 257 -14.26 13.92 -18.53
N TYR A 258 -14.24 12.88 -17.69
CA TYR A 258 -14.65 12.95 -16.29
C TYR A 258 -13.49 12.93 -15.29
N GLY A 259 -12.26 12.68 -15.75
CA GLY A 259 -11.04 12.74 -14.96
C GLY A 259 -10.29 14.06 -15.15
N ASN A 260 -9.34 14.36 -14.25
CA ASN A 260 -8.49 15.55 -14.39
C ASN A 260 -7.27 15.26 -15.27
N ASN A 261 -6.47 14.25 -14.89
CA ASN A 261 -5.28 13.83 -15.62
C ASN A 261 -5.38 12.32 -15.88
N VAL A 262 -5.11 11.90 -17.11
CA VAL A 262 -5.27 10.52 -17.54
C VAL A 262 -4.00 10.00 -18.19
N LEU A 263 -3.57 8.80 -17.78
CA LEU A 263 -2.52 8.05 -18.42
C LEU A 263 -3.13 6.92 -19.26
N LEU A 264 -3.03 7.03 -20.60
CA LEU A 264 -3.48 5.98 -21.53
C LEU A 264 -2.38 4.92 -21.69
N ALA A 265 -2.32 3.97 -20.77
CA ALA A 265 -1.33 2.88 -20.77
C ALA A 265 -1.74 1.67 -21.65
N HIS A 266 -2.51 1.90 -22.70
CA HIS A 266 -2.92 0.86 -23.64
C HIS A 266 -1.74 0.34 -24.47
N VAL A 267 -1.79 -0.93 -24.87
CA VAL A 267 -0.79 -1.56 -25.74
C VAL A 267 -0.69 -0.84 -27.10
N VAL A 268 0.42 -1.04 -27.79
CA VAL A 268 0.60 -0.52 -29.16
C VAL A 268 -0.47 -1.12 -30.07
N GLY A 269 -1.11 -0.30 -30.91
CA GLY A 269 -2.18 -0.73 -31.80
C GLY A 269 -3.60 -0.70 -31.19
N ALA A 270 -3.77 -0.37 -29.91
CA ALA A 270 -5.09 -0.26 -29.27
C ALA A 270 -5.96 0.90 -29.79
N GLY A 271 -5.34 1.86 -30.54
CA GLY A 271 -6.04 2.99 -31.11
C GLY A 271 -6.04 4.25 -30.25
N LYS A 272 -4.99 4.46 -29.43
CA LYS A 272 -4.84 5.65 -28.58
C LYS A 272 -5.05 6.99 -29.30
N THR A 273 -4.63 7.07 -30.58
CA THR A 273 -4.84 8.27 -31.39
C THR A 273 -6.33 8.57 -31.58
N TYR A 274 -7.15 7.53 -31.81
CA TYR A 274 -8.60 7.69 -31.89
C TYR A 274 -9.21 8.16 -30.56
N GLU A 275 -8.76 7.58 -29.45
CA GLU A 275 -9.18 7.96 -28.09
C GLU A 275 -8.89 9.44 -27.81
N MET A 276 -7.65 9.88 -28.05
CA MET A 276 -7.26 11.29 -27.86
C MET A 276 -7.99 12.24 -28.78
N THR A 277 -8.12 11.90 -30.07
CA THR A 277 -8.81 12.77 -31.03
C THR A 277 -10.29 12.89 -30.71
N ALA A 278 -11.00 11.79 -30.42
CA ALA A 278 -12.40 11.79 -30.07
C ALA A 278 -12.64 12.55 -28.74
N ALA A 279 -11.77 12.35 -27.74
CA ALA A 279 -11.85 13.10 -26.48
C ALA A 279 -11.67 14.61 -26.69
N CYS A 280 -10.70 15.05 -27.50
CA CYS A 280 -10.49 16.45 -27.80
C CYS A 280 -11.71 17.06 -28.52
N MET A 281 -12.33 16.32 -29.44
CA MET A 281 -13.52 16.80 -30.12
C MET A 281 -14.72 16.93 -29.18
N GLU A 282 -14.90 15.98 -28.27
CA GLU A 282 -15.97 16.04 -27.26
C GLU A 282 -15.76 17.16 -26.25
N LEU A 283 -14.52 17.37 -25.74
CA LEU A 283 -14.18 18.50 -24.88
C LEU A 283 -14.52 19.82 -25.57
N LYS A 284 -14.11 19.98 -26.84
CA LYS A 284 -14.47 21.16 -27.66
C LYS A 284 -15.98 21.32 -27.83
N ARG A 285 -16.72 20.22 -28.04
CA ARG A 285 -18.19 20.24 -28.16
C ARG A 285 -18.86 20.68 -26.86
N LEU A 286 -18.31 20.28 -25.72
CA LEU A 286 -18.78 20.63 -24.39
C LEU A 286 -18.38 22.05 -23.95
N GLY A 287 -17.52 22.73 -24.70
CA GLY A 287 -17.04 24.08 -24.40
C GLY A 287 -15.93 24.14 -23.37
N ILE A 288 -15.20 23.03 -23.21
CA ILE A 288 -14.07 22.88 -22.28
C ILE A 288 -12.74 23.08 -23.01
#